data_ee09e8a97b8d456737d129ae9953bbdc
#
_entry.id   ee09e8a97b8d456737d129ae9953bbdc
#
_cell.length_a   1.000
_cell.length_b   1.000
_cell.length_c   1.000
_cell.angle_alpha   90.00
_cell.angle_beta   90.00
_cell.angle_gamma   90.00
#
_symmetry.space_group_name_H-M   'P 1'
#
loop_
_entity.id
_entity.type
_entity.pdbx_description
1 polymer ?
#
loop_
_entity_poly.entity_id
_entity_poly.type
_entity_poly.pdbx_seq_one_letter_code
_entity_poly.pdbx_strand_id
1 'polypeptide(L)'
;MSDHIITGIDVGTFHVKVAIARLPRNGGPNAKPEIIGTGLAESRGLRSGYIMHEADVARSIKSAIVQAEKAAGLTVKRAHIAIGSIGLEEMYSHGEIIPSRADSEVTAADVDKLMRDSEERILDRIPNRRILHGIPLRYSIDGNEVLGRPQGLKGTKLEVDSLFITTYEQHVSDLIKTIEGLGIYVEDVIASPLAASFVLLSKAQKRAGCVLVNVGAETTSIVVFEESTPISVKIFPVGSSDITNDLALGLRITLEDAEKIKRGAMTSATFSKKRVDEIIAERLKNIFGLIDAHLKKIKRDGLLPAGVILTGGGANLLQAVDAAKNTLELPARTAALEIGKNIKVKEASWAVAYGLCMWGASDTEETSTIGIVKHTKHNLLTWLSQFLP
;
A
#
# COMPACT_ATOMS: atom_id res chain seq x y z
N MET A 1 -25.66 -1.45 21.06
CA MET A 1 -24.30 -1.09 20.57
C MET A 1 -24.27 -1.31 19.07
N SER A 2 -23.90 -0.31 18.28
CA SER A 2 -23.86 -0.38 16.81
C SER A 2 -22.73 -1.29 16.32
N ASP A 3 -22.90 -1.93 15.16
CA ASP A 3 -21.83 -2.66 14.50
C ASP A 3 -20.68 -1.72 14.19
N HIS A 4 -19.44 -2.21 14.31
CA HIS A 4 -18.28 -1.40 13.91
C HIS A 4 -18.11 -1.48 12.40
N ILE A 5 -18.36 -0.35 11.75
CA ILE A 5 -18.28 -0.22 10.29
C ILE A 5 -16.98 0.51 9.93
N ILE A 6 -16.25 -0.05 8.99
CA ILE A 6 -14.98 0.47 8.49
C ILE A 6 -15.12 0.69 6.99
N THR A 7 -14.67 1.84 6.51
CA THR A 7 -14.70 2.15 5.07
C THR A 7 -13.28 2.42 4.58
N GLY A 8 -12.89 1.76 3.48
CA GLY A 8 -11.65 2.02 2.77
C GLY A 8 -11.93 2.65 1.41
N ILE A 9 -11.27 3.77 1.11
CA ILE A 9 -11.38 4.48 -0.18
C ILE A 9 -10.02 4.48 -0.87
N ASP A 10 -9.92 3.77 -2.00
CA ASP A 10 -8.78 3.75 -2.89
C ASP A 10 -9.04 4.67 -4.10
N VAL A 11 -8.34 5.80 -4.16
CA VAL A 11 -8.47 6.78 -5.24
C VAL A 11 -7.37 6.53 -6.27
N GLY A 12 -7.59 5.50 -7.11
CA GLY A 12 -6.65 5.13 -8.18
C GLY A 12 -6.84 5.97 -9.45
N THR A 13 -5.82 5.98 -10.33
CA THR A 13 -5.83 6.78 -11.57
C THR A 13 -6.79 6.26 -12.65
N PHE A 14 -7.22 5.01 -12.57
CA PHE A 14 -8.19 4.42 -13.51
C PHE A 14 -9.58 4.23 -12.90
N HIS A 15 -9.64 3.74 -11.64
CA HIS A 15 -10.88 3.61 -10.89
C HIS A 15 -10.72 4.10 -9.47
N VAL A 16 -11.77 4.73 -8.95
CA VAL A 16 -12.01 4.88 -7.51
C VAL A 16 -12.74 3.64 -7.02
N LYS A 17 -12.22 3.04 -5.94
CA LYS A 17 -12.79 1.86 -5.30
C LYS A 17 -13.11 2.15 -3.85
N VAL A 18 -14.32 1.81 -3.44
CA VAL A 18 -14.79 1.95 -2.06
C VAL A 18 -15.20 0.59 -1.54
N ALA A 19 -14.65 0.19 -0.41
CA ALA A 19 -15.03 -1.01 0.31
C ALA A 19 -15.60 -0.64 1.68
N ILE A 20 -16.75 -1.19 2.03
CA ILE A 20 -17.37 -1.06 3.35
C ILE A 20 -17.33 -2.42 4.02
N ALA A 21 -16.76 -2.48 5.20
CA ALA A 21 -16.61 -3.71 5.97
C ALA A 21 -17.29 -3.59 7.33
N ARG A 22 -17.73 -4.72 7.85
CA ARG A 22 -18.25 -4.90 9.21
C ARG A 22 -17.31 -5.79 10.00
N LEU A 23 -16.89 -5.34 11.17
CA LEU A 23 -16.13 -6.16 12.09
C LEU A 23 -17.11 -7.05 12.91
N PRO A 24 -16.97 -8.40 12.87
CA PRO A 24 -17.85 -9.30 13.63
C PRO A 24 -17.71 -9.09 15.12
N ARG A 25 -18.82 -8.89 15.84
CA ARG A 25 -18.85 -8.64 17.30
C ARG A 25 -18.28 -9.78 18.15
N ASN A 26 -18.42 -11.01 17.67
CA ASN A 26 -17.97 -12.23 18.37
C ASN A 26 -16.67 -12.80 17.77
N GLY A 27 -16.01 -12.03 16.91
CA GLY A 27 -14.70 -12.40 16.37
C GLY A 27 -13.65 -12.18 17.45
N GLY A 28 -12.91 -13.22 17.81
CA GLY A 28 -11.76 -13.07 18.70
C GLY A 28 -10.71 -12.11 18.09
N PRO A 29 -9.56 -11.91 18.76
CA PRO A 29 -8.53 -10.93 18.37
C PRO A 29 -7.97 -11.06 16.95
N ASN A 30 -8.36 -12.06 16.19
CA ASN A 30 -8.00 -12.28 14.77
C ASN A 30 -9.21 -12.20 13.82
N ALA A 31 -10.33 -11.58 14.24
CA ALA A 31 -11.50 -11.47 13.40
C ALA A 31 -11.21 -10.61 12.15
N LYS A 32 -11.39 -11.20 10.98
CA LYS A 32 -11.28 -10.45 9.72
C LYS A 32 -12.58 -9.67 9.49
N PRO A 33 -12.50 -8.39 9.07
CA PRO A 33 -13.67 -7.63 8.69
C PRO A 33 -14.37 -8.27 7.48
N GLU A 34 -15.70 -8.34 7.53
CA GLU A 34 -16.54 -8.83 6.45
C GLU A 34 -16.93 -7.67 5.53
N ILE A 35 -16.67 -7.77 4.24
CA ILE A 35 -17.08 -6.76 3.27
C ILE A 35 -18.60 -6.87 3.05
N ILE A 36 -19.33 -5.79 3.30
CA ILE A 36 -20.79 -5.71 3.19
C ILE A 36 -21.24 -4.82 2.03
N GLY A 37 -20.35 -4.00 1.46
CA GLY A 37 -20.63 -3.16 0.30
C GLY A 37 -19.39 -2.77 -0.44
N THR A 38 -19.52 -2.63 -1.77
CA THR A 38 -18.45 -2.18 -2.65
C THR A 38 -18.99 -1.20 -3.69
N GLY A 39 -18.16 -0.23 -4.07
CA GLY A 39 -18.47 0.72 -5.13
C GLY A 39 -17.26 0.96 -6.02
N LEU A 40 -17.52 1.05 -7.33
CA LEU A 40 -16.52 1.25 -8.37
C LEU A 40 -16.96 2.40 -9.28
N ALA A 41 -16.10 3.38 -9.49
CA ALA A 41 -16.33 4.44 -10.46
C ALA A 41 -15.08 4.69 -11.30
N GLU A 42 -15.28 5.09 -12.55
CA GLU A 42 -14.17 5.58 -13.38
C GLU A 42 -13.55 6.82 -12.73
N SER A 43 -12.22 6.85 -12.67
CA SER A 43 -11.50 7.97 -12.10
C SER A 43 -11.29 9.07 -13.15
N ARG A 44 -11.58 10.29 -12.79
CA ARG A 44 -11.36 11.47 -13.62
C ARG A 44 -10.69 12.56 -12.80
N GLY A 45 -9.89 13.40 -13.46
CA GLY A 45 -9.22 14.53 -12.81
C GLY A 45 -7.94 14.16 -12.04
N LEU A 46 -7.44 12.92 -12.15
CA LEU A 46 -6.17 12.48 -11.59
C LEU A 46 -5.10 12.30 -12.67
N ARG A 47 -3.85 12.52 -12.31
CA ARG A 47 -2.68 12.16 -13.12
C ARG A 47 -1.54 11.70 -12.21
N SER A 48 -1.01 10.52 -12.46
CA SER A 48 0.06 9.89 -11.65
C SER A 48 -0.22 9.90 -10.14
N GLY A 49 -1.51 9.82 -9.76
CA GLY A 49 -1.99 9.87 -8.39
C GLY A 49 -2.20 11.28 -7.81
N TYR A 50 -1.93 12.37 -8.56
CA TYR A 50 -2.19 13.75 -8.14
C TYR A 50 -3.54 14.27 -8.64
N ILE A 51 -4.19 15.11 -7.83
CA ILE A 51 -5.42 15.80 -8.19
C ILE A 51 -5.09 16.94 -9.13
N MET A 52 -5.59 16.86 -10.38
CA MET A 52 -5.48 17.90 -11.40
C MET A 52 -6.76 18.72 -11.49
N HIS A 53 -7.92 18.08 -11.27
CA HIS A 53 -9.24 18.69 -11.31
C HIS A 53 -10.10 18.16 -10.14
N GLU A 54 -10.13 18.90 -9.03
CA GLU A 54 -10.78 18.50 -7.77
C GLU A 54 -12.27 18.12 -7.96
N ALA A 55 -13.02 18.92 -8.73
CA ALA A 55 -14.44 18.66 -8.97
C ALA A 55 -14.70 17.33 -9.69
N ASP A 56 -13.82 16.90 -10.59
CA ASP A 56 -13.93 15.62 -11.29
C ASP A 56 -13.60 14.46 -10.35
N VAL A 57 -12.54 14.60 -9.56
CA VAL A 57 -12.16 13.62 -8.54
C VAL A 57 -13.28 13.47 -7.51
N ALA A 58 -13.84 14.56 -7.00
CA ALA A 58 -14.95 14.54 -6.06
C ALA A 58 -16.18 13.81 -6.63
N ARG A 59 -16.52 14.03 -7.91
CA ARG A 59 -17.62 13.31 -8.58
C ARG A 59 -17.35 11.82 -8.69
N SER A 60 -16.12 11.42 -9.05
CA SER A 60 -15.72 10.02 -9.15
C SER A 60 -15.80 9.33 -7.79
N ILE A 61 -15.27 9.95 -6.73
CA ILE A 61 -15.34 9.44 -5.36
C ILE A 61 -16.81 9.31 -4.91
N LYS A 62 -17.62 10.36 -5.08
CA LYS A 62 -19.04 10.34 -4.73
C LYS A 62 -19.79 9.21 -5.43
N SER A 63 -19.55 9.01 -6.72
CA SER A 63 -20.18 7.93 -7.48
C SER A 63 -19.85 6.54 -6.90
N ALA A 64 -18.59 6.28 -6.55
CA ALA A 64 -18.18 5.02 -5.94
C ALA A 64 -18.79 4.84 -4.53
N ILE A 65 -18.84 5.92 -3.71
CA ILE A 65 -19.42 5.88 -2.37
C ILE A 65 -20.90 5.52 -2.44
N VAL A 66 -21.69 6.20 -3.28
CA VAL A 66 -23.14 5.94 -3.42
C VAL A 66 -23.43 4.48 -3.79
N GLN A 67 -22.59 3.88 -4.65
CA GLN A 67 -22.73 2.46 -4.99
C GLN A 67 -22.44 1.56 -3.79
N ALA A 68 -21.37 1.85 -3.04
CA ALA A 68 -20.99 1.07 -1.86
C ALA A 68 -22.05 1.18 -0.74
N GLU A 69 -22.58 2.38 -0.48
CA GLU A 69 -23.66 2.67 0.48
C GLU A 69 -24.94 1.91 0.11
N LYS A 70 -25.34 1.94 -1.16
CA LYS A 70 -26.50 1.20 -1.65
C LYS A 70 -26.33 -0.32 -1.45
N ALA A 71 -25.13 -0.85 -1.70
CA ALA A 71 -24.84 -2.26 -1.50
C ALA A 71 -24.83 -2.67 -0.03
N ALA A 72 -24.31 -1.78 0.86
CA ALA A 72 -24.19 -2.04 2.29
C ALA A 72 -25.48 -1.70 3.08
N GLY A 73 -26.40 -0.90 2.51
CA GLY A 73 -27.61 -0.41 3.19
C GLY A 73 -27.34 0.59 4.32
N LEU A 74 -26.25 1.36 4.22
CA LEU A 74 -25.84 2.35 5.22
C LEU A 74 -25.15 3.57 4.59
N THR A 75 -25.00 4.65 5.35
CA THR A 75 -24.30 5.86 4.93
C THR A 75 -22.89 5.92 5.50
N VAL A 76 -21.90 6.22 4.67
CA VAL A 76 -20.50 6.40 5.05
C VAL A 76 -20.30 7.77 5.68
N LYS A 77 -19.73 7.80 6.89
CA LYS A 77 -19.41 9.04 7.61
C LYS A 77 -17.90 9.19 7.86
N ARG A 78 -17.17 8.09 7.83
CA ARG A 78 -15.73 8.02 8.13
C ARG A 78 -15.07 7.06 7.17
N ALA A 79 -13.82 7.32 6.81
CA ALA A 79 -13.07 6.45 5.92
C ALA A 79 -11.57 6.52 6.18
N HIS A 80 -10.90 5.39 5.91
CA HIS A 80 -9.46 5.28 5.73
C HIS A 80 -9.16 5.45 4.24
N ILE A 81 -8.10 6.18 3.91
CA ILE A 81 -7.74 6.47 2.51
C ILE A 81 -6.31 6.04 2.21
N ALA A 82 -6.01 5.78 0.94
CA ALA A 82 -4.67 5.42 0.51
C ALA A 82 -4.02 6.50 -0.35
N ILE A 83 -2.70 6.68 -0.16
CA ILE A 83 -1.84 7.46 -1.04
C ILE A 83 -0.97 6.52 -1.87
N GLY A 84 -1.06 6.65 -3.20
CA GLY A 84 -0.30 5.87 -4.19
C GLY A 84 0.29 6.73 -5.31
N SER A 85 0.60 8.00 -5.02
CA SER A 85 1.19 8.94 -5.97
C SER A 85 2.70 8.79 -6.07
N ILE A 86 3.28 9.25 -7.19
CA ILE A 86 4.73 9.25 -7.44
C ILE A 86 5.54 10.10 -6.46
N GLY A 87 4.88 10.95 -5.66
CA GLY A 87 5.51 11.73 -4.59
C GLY A 87 5.77 10.95 -3.30
N LEU A 88 5.37 9.68 -3.24
CA LEU A 88 5.68 8.82 -2.09
C LEU A 88 7.15 8.40 -2.13
N GLU A 89 7.89 8.69 -1.06
CA GLU A 89 9.32 8.44 -0.94
C GLU A 89 9.67 7.80 0.39
N GLU A 90 10.78 7.06 0.38
CA GLU A 90 11.38 6.44 1.56
C GLU A 90 12.57 7.26 2.05
N MET A 91 12.66 7.42 3.37
CA MET A 91 13.77 8.08 4.07
C MET A 91 14.26 7.19 5.19
N TYR A 92 15.55 6.95 5.23
CA TYR A 92 16.18 6.19 6.31
C TYR A 92 16.78 7.15 7.35
N SER A 93 16.61 6.79 8.62
CA SER A 93 17.14 7.53 9.74
C SER A 93 17.67 6.60 10.81
N HIS A 94 18.65 7.10 11.56
CA HIS A 94 19.18 6.45 12.75
C HIS A 94 18.81 7.31 13.95
N GLY A 95 18.22 6.70 14.99
CA GLY A 95 17.92 7.35 16.27
C GLY A 95 18.75 6.74 17.39
N GLU A 96 19.03 7.53 18.44
CA GLU A 96 19.74 7.07 19.63
C GLU A 96 19.29 7.80 20.88
N ILE A 97 19.13 7.07 21.98
CA ILE A 97 18.84 7.64 23.31
C ILE A 97 19.55 6.86 24.42
N ILE A 98 19.59 7.48 25.58
CA ILE A 98 19.93 6.81 26.85
C ILE A 98 18.61 6.41 27.52
N PRO A 99 18.41 5.14 27.95
CA PRO A 99 17.23 4.71 28.68
C PRO A 99 17.00 5.55 29.93
N SER A 100 15.73 5.86 30.22
CA SER A 100 15.37 6.83 31.26
C SER A 100 15.44 6.28 32.68
N ARG A 101 15.37 4.96 32.87
CA ARG A 101 15.40 4.33 34.18
C ARG A 101 16.81 4.24 34.77
N ALA A 102 16.91 4.40 36.10
CA ALA A 102 18.17 4.31 36.81
C ALA A 102 18.84 2.92 36.73
N ASP A 103 18.05 1.85 36.54
CA ASP A 103 18.53 0.49 36.35
C ASP A 103 18.83 0.14 34.88
N SER A 104 18.77 1.15 34.00
CA SER A 104 19.02 1.06 32.55
C SER A 104 18.11 0.06 31.82
N GLU A 105 16.94 -0.30 32.39
CA GLU A 105 15.96 -1.13 31.73
C GLU A 105 15.14 -0.31 30.71
N VAL A 106 15.06 -0.78 29.48
CA VAL A 106 14.34 -0.13 28.38
C VAL A 106 12.82 -0.26 28.59
N THR A 107 12.13 0.88 28.58
CA THR A 107 10.69 0.98 28.70
C THR A 107 10.00 1.21 27.36
N ALA A 108 8.67 1.07 27.29
CA ALA A 108 7.90 1.45 26.10
C ALA A 108 8.07 2.96 25.78
N ALA A 109 8.10 3.82 26.81
CA ALA A 109 8.32 5.25 26.65
C ALA A 109 9.71 5.58 26.07
N ASP A 110 10.74 4.79 26.37
CA ASP A 110 12.06 4.94 25.75
C ASP A 110 12.01 4.59 24.26
N VAL A 111 11.30 3.53 23.87
CA VAL A 111 11.12 3.19 22.45
C VAL A 111 10.38 4.31 21.70
N ASP A 112 9.34 4.88 22.29
CA ASP A 112 8.62 6.02 21.71
C ASP A 112 9.51 7.26 21.59
N LYS A 113 10.34 7.54 22.59
CA LYS A 113 11.31 8.63 22.55
C LYS A 113 12.37 8.39 21.47
N LEU A 114 12.85 7.17 21.35
CA LEU A 114 13.82 6.78 20.33
C LEU A 114 13.28 6.97 18.92
N MET A 115 12.03 6.56 18.66
CA MET A 115 11.39 6.76 17.37
C MET A 115 11.19 8.24 17.04
N ARG A 116 10.88 9.08 18.04
CA ARG A 116 10.82 10.54 17.88
C ARG A 116 12.19 11.14 17.56
N ASP A 117 13.24 10.73 18.25
CA ASP A 117 14.62 11.18 17.95
C ASP A 117 15.00 10.84 16.50
N SER A 118 14.68 9.60 16.07
CA SER A 118 14.91 9.18 14.68
C SER A 118 14.10 10.00 13.67
N GLU A 119 12.85 10.38 13.99
CA GLU A 119 11.98 11.22 13.15
C GLU A 119 12.52 12.66 13.07
N GLU A 120 12.89 13.28 14.19
CA GLU A 120 13.41 14.65 14.26
C GLU A 120 14.65 14.83 13.37
N ARG A 121 15.50 13.82 13.27
CA ARG A 121 16.72 13.85 12.44
C ARG A 121 16.48 13.90 10.92
N ILE A 122 15.26 13.66 10.47
CA ILE A 122 14.91 13.77 9.04
C ILE A 122 14.07 15.01 8.71
N LEU A 123 13.52 15.73 9.69
CA LEU A 123 12.58 16.84 9.43
C LEU A 123 13.18 17.91 8.52
N ASP A 124 14.44 18.29 8.73
CA ASP A 124 15.13 19.29 7.89
C ASP A 124 15.39 18.80 6.45
N ARG A 125 15.36 17.48 6.24
CA ARG A 125 15.60 16.83 4.94
C ARG A 125 14.33 16.63 4.12
N ILE A 126 13.16 16.86 4.72
CA ILE A 126 11.85 16.60 4.12
C ILE A 126 10.93 17.85 4.13
N PRO A 127 11.39 19.02 3.65
CA PRO A 127 10.56 20.21 3.61
C PRO A 127 9.30 19.97 2.78
N ASN A 128 8.15 20.51 3.23
CA ASN A 128 6.84 20.38 2.58
C ASN A 128 6.35 18.93 2.40
N ARG A 129 6.85 18.01 3.22
CA ARG A 129 6.42 16.60 3.20
C ARG A 129 5.79 16.20 4.53
N ARG A 130 4.85 15.30 4.46
CA ARG A 130 4.22 14.63 5.60
C ARG A 130 4.79 13.23 5.74
N ILE A 131 5.16 12.86 6.96
CA ILE A 131 5.46 11.47 7.29
C ILE A 131 4.12 10.74 7.43
N LEU A 132 3.94 9.70 6.62
CA LEU A 132 2.78 8.79 6.71
C LEU A 132 3.05 7.67 7.70
N HIS A 133 4.24 7.08 7.64
CA HIS A 133 4.62 5.93 8.48
C HIS A 133 6.07 6.02 8.93
N GLY A 134 6.33 5.65 10.19
CA GLY A 134 7.65 5.40 10.74
C GLY A 134 7.78 3.93 11.14
N ILE A 135 8.72 3.21 10.57
CA ILE A 135 8.91 1.77 10.71
C ILE A 135 10.30 1.51 11.28
N PRO A 136 10.43 0.96 12.49
CA PRO A 136 11.73 0.49 12.97
C PRO A 136 12.16 -0.72 12.15
N LEU A 137 13.38 -0.68 11.63
CA LEU A 137 13.98 -1.77 10.88
C LEU A 137 14.81 -2.66 11.79
N ARG A 138 15.59 -2.04 12.70
CA ARG A 138 16.52 -2.73 13.58
C ARG A 138 16.73 -1.93 14.85
N TYR A 139 16.71 -2.61 15.99
CA TYR A 139 17.11 -2.06 17.27
C TYR A 139 18.51 -2.55 17.67
N SER A 140 19.27 -1.71 18.38
CA SER A 140 20.55 -2.09 18.98
C SER A 140 20.66 -1.55 20.42
N ILE A 141 21.31 -2.32 21.30
CA ILE A 141 21.63 -1.89 22.67
C ILE A 141 23.15 -2.02 22.84
N ASP A 142 23.77 -0.89 23.21
CA ASP A 142 25.23 -0.80 23.39
C ASP A 142 26.01 -1.34 22.15
N GLY A 143 25.49 -1.05 20.94
CA GLY A 143 26.05 -1.48 19.64
C GLY A 143 25.74 -2.94 19.25
N ASN A 144 25.05 -3.71 20.09
CA ASN A 144 24.65 -5.09 19.77
C ASN A 144 23.20 -5.10 19.25
N GLU A 145 22.99 -5.78 18.13
CA GLU A 145 21.67 -5.94 17.54
C GLU A 145 20.74 -6.72 18.46
N VAL A 146 19.49 -6.23 18.60
CA VAL A 146 18.44 -6.85 19.39
C VAL A 146 17.44 -7.52 18.45
N LEU A 147 17.26 -8.82 18.60
CA LEU A 147 16.21 -9.55 17.87
C LEU A 147 14.85 -9.30 18.54
N GLY A 148 13.95 -8.65 17.80
CA GLY A 148 12.60 -8.35 18.28
C GLY A 148 12.50 -7.02 19.02
N ARG A 149 11.75 -6.98 20.14
CA ARG A 149 11.47 -5.76 20.89
C ARG A 149 12.53 -5.52 21.98
N PRO A 150 13.04 -4.28 22.11
CA PRO A 150 14.06 -3.97 23.10
C PRO A 150 13.51 -3.77 24.54
N GLN A 151 12.19 -3.69 24.72
CA GLN A 151 11.57 -3.48 26.05
C GLN A 151 11.93 -4.59 27.02
N GLY A 152 12.29 -4.21 28.27
CA GLY A 152 12.71 -5.09 29.32
C GLY A 152 14.18 -5.52 29.28
N LEU A 153 14.90 -5.21 28.19
CA LEU A 153 16.35 -5.39 28.13
C LEU A 153 17.07 -4.25 28.84
N LYS A 154 18.31 -4.46 29.23
CA LYS A 154 19.13 -3.47 29.90
C LYS A 154 20.30 -3.03 29.04
N GLY A 155 20.61 -1.74 29.08
CA GLY A 155 21.76 -1.16 28.41
C GLY A 155 21.87 0.34 28.62
N THR A 156 23.02 0.90 28.29
CA THR A 156 23.32 2.33 28.47
C THR A 156 22.95 3.17 27.26
N LYS A 157 22.87 2.57 26.09
CA LYS A 157 22.54 3.23 24.82
C LYS A 157 21.54 2.37 24.05
N LEU A 158 20.39 2.95 23.68
CA LEU A 158 19.39 2.32 22.82
C LEU A 158 19.38 3.04 21.46
N GLU A 159 19.43 2.26 20.38
CA GLU A 159 19.54 2.76 19.01
C GLU A 159 18.48 2.10 18.11
N VAL A 160 18.06 2.81 17.06
CA VAL A 160 17.16 2.29 16.03
C VAL A 160 17.56 2.77 14.64
N ASP A 161 17.57 1.86 13.66
CA ASP A 161 17.51 2.22 12.26
C ASP A 161 16.04 2.19 11.82
N SER A 162 15.54 3.27 11.23
CA SER A 162 14.13 3.43 10.87
C SER A 162 13.96 3.77 9.41
N LEU A 163 12.86 3.29 8.84
CA LEU A 163 12.33 3.69 7.54
C LEU A 163 11.13 4.61 7.73
N PHE A 164 11.20 5.83 7.21
CA PHE A 164 10.06 6.75 7.14
C PHE A 164 9.51 6.81 5.72
N ILE A 165 8.20 6.63 5.59
CA ILE A 165 7.48 6.78 4.32
C ILE A 165 6.83 8.15 4.33
N THR A 166 7.23 8.99 3.37
CA THR A 166 6.81 10.39 3.27
C THR A 166 6.12 10.68 1.94
N THR A 167 5.30 11.71 1.91
CA THR A 167 4.71 12.24 0.68
C THR A 167 4.54 13.76 0.78
N TYR A 168 4.25 14.43 -0.34
CA TYR A 168 4.01 15.88 -0.31
C TYR A 168 2.79 16.23 0.54
N GLU A 169 2.93 17.17 1.47
CA GLU A 169 1.88 17.65 2.38
C GLU A 169 0.65 18.15 1.60
N GLN A 170 0.88 18.93 0.54
CA GLN A 170 -0.19 19.49 -0.26
C GLN A 170 -1.07 18.40 -0.87
N HIS A 171 -0.45 17.32 -1.38
CA HIS A 171 -1.18 16.22 -1.99
C HIS A 171 -2.10 15.48 -1.00
N VAL A 172 -1.59 15.24 0.23
CA VAL A 172 -2.42 14.66 1.30
C VAL A 172 -3.57 15.57 1.67
N SER A 173 -3.27 16.87 1.84
CA SER A 173 -4.26 17.88 2.20
C SER A 173 -5.34 18.04 1.14
N ASP A 174 -5.00 18.03 -0.15
CA ASP A 174 -5.94 18.13 -1.25
C ASP A 174 -6.89 16.91 -1.30
N LEU A 175 -6.34 15.71 -1.10
CA LEU A 175 -7.14 14.48 -1.09
C LEU A 175 -8.09 14.45 0.13
N ILE A 176 -7.59 14.81 1.32
CA ILE A 176 -8.41 14.92 2.54
C ILE A 176 -9.54 15.93 2.32
N LYS A 177 -9.23 17.16 1.88
CA LYS A 177 -10.23 18.21 1.61
C LYS A 177 -11.29 17.77 0.61
N THR A 178 -10.87 17.08 -0.47
CA THR A 178 -11.80 16.57 -1.49
C THR A 178 -12.80 15.57 -0.88
N ILE A 179 -12.33 14.67 -0.02
CA ILE A 179 -13.20 13.65 0.61
C ILE A 179 -14.04 14.26 1.72
N GLU A 180 -13.48 15.13 2.57
CA GLU A 180 -14.21 15.82 3.63
C GLU A 180 -15.24 16.80 3.10
N GLY A 181 -15.00 17.40 1.93
CA GLY A 181 -15.98 18.18 1.17
C GLY A 181 -17.22 17.38 0.74
N LEU A 182 -17.17 16.06 0.73
CA LEU A 182 -18.31 15.17 0.52
C LEU A 182 -19.02 14.77 1.83
N GLY A 183 -18.62 15.32 2.98
CA GLY A 183 -19.18 15.05 4.30
C GLY A 183 -18.64 13.77 4.96
N ILE A 184 -17.50 13.28 4.52
CA ILE A 184 -16.86 12.05 5.05
C ILE A 184 -15.57 12.44 5.76
N TYR A 185 -15.49 12.16 7.06
CA TYR A 185 -14.29 12.38 7.86
C TYR A 185 -13.20 11.36 7.51
N VAL A 186 -11.99 11.85 7.25
CA VAL A 186 -10.82 10.98 7.00
C VAL A 186 -10.18 10.60 8.33
N GLU A 187 -10.25 9.32 8.68
CA GLU A 187 -9.69 8.79 9.94
C GLU A 187 -8.19 8.62 9.87
N ASP A 188 -7.69 8.04 8.76
CA ASP A 188 -6.26 7.83 8.56
C ASP A 188 -5.88 7.79 7.08
N VAL A 189 -4.58 8.00 6.79
CA VAL A 189 -3.98 8.02 5.44
C VAL A 189 -2.82 7.05 5.37
N ILE A 190 -2.94 6.02 4.55
CA ILE A 190 -2.01 4.92 4.47
C ILE A 190 -1.32 4.87 3.10
N ALA A 191 -0.04 4.51 3.04
CA ALA A 191 0.64 4.23 1.78
C ALA A 191 -0.01 3.02 1.08
N SER A 192 -0.46 3.18 -0.18
CA SER A 192 -1.22 2.16 -0.91
C SER A 192 -0.51 0.81 -1.04
N PRO A 193 0.84 0.71 -1.22
CA PRO A 193 1.52 -0.58 -1.23
C PRO A 193 1.44 -1.32 0.10
N LEU A 194 1.50 -0.58 1.23
CA LEU A 194 1.32 -1.18 2.56
C LEU A 194 -0.11 -1.68 2.74
N ALA A 195 -1.11 -0.86 2.40
CA ALA A 195 -2.51 -1.27 2.48
C ALA A 195 -2.76 -2.57 1.69
N ALA A 196 -2.30 -2.67 0.44
CA ALA A 196 -2.44 -3.87 -0.38
C ALA A 196 -1.77 -5.10 0.26
N SER A 197 -0.62 -4.91 0.94
CA SER A 197 0.13 -5.99 1.55
C SER A 197 -0.61 -6.71 2.70
N PHE A 198 -1.59 -6.04 3.33
CA PHE A 198 -2.35 -6.62 4.44
C PHE A 198 -3.25 -7.79 4.01
N VAL A 199 -3.68 -7.77 2.77
CA VAL A 199 -4.61 -8.78 2.24
C VAL A 199 -3.99 -9.72 1.21
N LEU A 200 -2.86 -9.34 0.60
CA LEU A 200 -2.25 -10.12 -0.48
C LEU A 200 -1.05 -10.95 -0.05
N LEU A 201 -0.40 -10.61 1.06
CA LEU A 201 0.80 -11.30 1.53
C LEU A 201 0.52 -12.09 2.80
N SER A 202 0.89 -13.37 2.80
CA SER A 202 0.86 -14.20 4.01
C SER A 202 2.01 -13.82 4.95
N LYS A 203 1.86 -14.18 6.25
CA LYS A 203 2.94 -14.06 7.26
C LYS A 203 4.23 -14.76 6.79
N ALA A 204 4.10 -15.98 6.27
CA ALA A 204 5.25 -16.75 5.78
C ALA A 204 6.00 -16.04 4.64
N GLN A 205 5.28 -15.40 3.69
CA GLN A 205 5.90 -14.66 2.60
C GLN A 205 6.63 -13.41 3.10
N LYS A 206 6.00 -12.63 4.00
CA LYS A 206 6.63 -11.45 4.61
C LYS A 206 7.89 -11.82 5.39
N ARG A 207 7.84 -12.95 6.10
CA ARG A 207 8.98 -13.44 6.89
C ARG A 207 10.12 -13.94 5.99
N ALA A 208 9.81 -14.70 4.94
CA ALA A 208 10.82 -15.27 4.05
C ALA A 208 11.48 -14.25 3.13
N GLY A 209 10.87 -13.08 2.94
CA GLY A 209 11.30 -12.05 2.00
C GLY A 209 10.56 -12.13 0.67
N CYS A 210 9.85 -11.05 0.32
CA CYS A 210 9.09 -10.94 -0.93
C CYS A 210 8.95 -9.49 -1.39
N VAL A 211 8.61 -9.31 -2.65
CA VAL A 211 8.18 -8.02 -3.19
C VAL A 211 6.74 -8.13 -3.70
N LEU A 212 5.86 -7.27 -3.20
CA LEU A 212 4.53 -7.05 -3.77
C LEU A 212 4.64 -5.95 -4.82
N VAL A 213 4.18 -6.24 -6.02
CA VAL A 213 4.20 -5.31 -7.17
C VAL A 213 2.77 -5.05 -7.61
N ASN A 214 2.32 -3.81 -7.51
CA ASN A 214 1.01 -3.37 -7.99
C ASN A 214 1.19 -2.58 -9.29
N VAL A 215 0.90 -3.22 -10.43
CA VAL A 215 0.93 -2.57 -11.75
C VAL A 215 -0.42 -1.89 -11.99
N GLY A 216 -0.48 -0.59 -11.66
CA GLY A 216 -1.65 0.25 -11.87
C GLY A 216 -1.79 0.73 -13.31
N ALA A 217 -2.65 1.75 -13.54
CA ALA A 217 -2.81 2.37 -14.85
C ALA A 217 -1.63 3.29 -15.21
N GLU A 218 -1.33 4.26 -14.37
CA GLU A 218 -0.28 5.26 -14.63
C GLU A 218 0.95 5.09 -13.73
N THR A 219 0.83 4.25 -12.69
CA THR A 219 1.91 4.02 -11.72
C THR A 219 2.07 2.55 -11.44
N THR A 220 3.30 2.14 -11.16
CA THR A 220 3.63 0.84 -10.57
C THR A 220 4.21 1.08 -9.19
N SER A 221 3.63 0.46 -8.17
CA SER A 221 4.10 0.57 -6.80
C SER A 221 4.61 -0.77 -6.28
N ILE A 222 5.64 -0.70 -5.42
CA ILE A 222 6.19 -1.88 -4.75
C ILE A 222 6.30 -1.67 -3.26
N VAL A 223 6.23 -2.77 -2.52
CA VAL A 223 6.71 -2.89 -1.13
C VAL A 223 7.52 -4.16 -1.00
N VAL A 224 8.71 -4.04 -0.43
CA VAL A 224 9.63 -5.16 -0.17
C VAL A 224 9.57 -5.51 1.30
N PHE A 225 9.36 -6.78 1.61
CA PHE A 225 9.36 -7.32 2.96
C PHE A 225 10.55 -8.24 3.18
N GLU A 226 11.13 -8.17 4.37
CA GLU A 226 12.11 -9.11 4.90
C GLU A 226 11.86 -9.26 6.40
N GLU A 227 11.94 -10.47 6.93
CA GLU A 227 11.70 -10.77 8.37
C GLU A 227 10.42 -10.14 8.92
N SER A 228 9.35 -10.19 8.12
CA SER A 228 8.02 -9.60 8.41
C SER A 228 7.98 -8.07 8.40
N THR A 229 9.08 -7.38 8.21
CA THR A 229 9.19 -5.91 8.21
C THR A 229 9.23 -5.38 6.79
N PRO A 230 8.47 -4.33 6.44
CA PRO A 230 8.62 -3.63 5.17
C PRO A 230 9.93 -2.83 5.19
N ILE A 231 10.87 -3.22 4.34
CA ILE A 231 12.21 -2.62 4.28
C ILE A 231 12.34 -1.55 3.20
N SER A 232 11.43 -1.52 2.22
CA SER A 232 11.42 -0.51 1.16
C SER A 232 10.03 -0.37 0.55
N VAL A 233 9.67 0.88 0.15
CA VAL A 233 8.44 1.22 -0.57
C VAL A 233 8.77 2.19 -1.68
N LYS A 234 8.42 1.86 -2.94
CA LYS A 234 8.71 2.73 -4.09
C LYS A 234 7.53 2.80 -5.05
N ILE A 235 7.34 3.97 -5.68
CA ILE A 235 6.38 4.16 -6.76
C ILE A 235 7.13 4.64 -8.00
N PHE A 236 6.83 4.02 -9.14
CA PHE A 236 7.39 4.32 -10.44
C PHE A 236 6.31 5.00 -11.31
N PRO A 237 6.65 6.08 -12.05
CA PRO A 237 5.72 6.80 -12.91
C PRO A 237 5.52 6.07 -14.26
N VAL A 238 5.17 4.80 -14.19
CA VAL A 238 4.91 3.92 -15.33
C VAL A 238 3.85 2.90 -14.97
N GLY A 239 2.94 2.59 -15.89
CA GLY A 239 1.87 1.64 -15.63
C GLY A 239 1.31 0.99 -16.89
N SER A 240 0.14 0.37 -16.77
CA SER A 240 -0.48 -0.37 -17.88
C SER A 240 -1.03 0.55 -18.99
N SER A 241 -1.22 1.84 -18.74
CA SER A 241 -1.58 2.82 -19.77
C SER A 241 -0.43 3.07 -20.76
N ASP A 242 0.82 2.91 -20.31
CA ASP A 242 1.97 3.01 -21.21
C ASP A 242 1.99 1.85 -22.21
N ILE A 243 1.50 0.66 -21.81
CA ILE A 243 1.28 -0.47 -22.74
C ILE A 243 0.23 -0.10 -23.80
N THR A 244 -0.86 0.56 -23.40
CA THR A 244 -1.90 1.04 -24.33
C THR A 244 -1.33 2.03 -25.31
N ASN A 245 -0.51 2.98 -24.83
CA ASN A 245 0.17 3.96 -25.67
C ASN A 245 1.11 3.30 -26.67
N ASP A 246 1.91 2.32 -26.26
CA ASP A 246 2.82 1.60 -27.14
C ASP A 246 2.08 0.78 -28.19
N LEU A 247 0.95 0.15 -27.82
CA LEU A 247 0.08 -0.55 -28.77
C LEU A 247 -0.52 0.42 -29.78
N ALA A 248 -1.03 1.58 -29.33
CA ALA A 248 -1.60 2.59 -30.22
C ALA A 248 -0.58 3.07 -31.26
N LEU A 249 0.65 3.39 -30.82
CA LEU A 249 1.75 3.81 -31.66
C LEU A 249 2.26 2.68 -32.57
N GLY A 250 2.53 1.50 -32.01
CA GLY A 250 3.12 0.36 -32.72
C GLY A 250 2.20 -0.27 -33.75
N LEU A 251 0.87 -0.18 -33.55
CA LEU A 251 -0.16 -0.69 -34.47
C LEU A 251 -0.83 0.42 -35.30
N ARG A 252 -0.57 1.73 -34.97
CA ARG A 252 -1.19 2.91 -35.62
C ARG A 252 -2.72 2.90 -35.51
N ILE A 253 -3.23 2.69 -34.31
CA ILE A 253 -4.65 2.64 -33.97
C ILE A 253 -5.03 3.65 -32.89
N THR A 254 -6.31 3.82 -32.63
CA THR A 254 -6.78 4.69 -31.54
C THR A 254 -6.41 4.11 -30.16
N LEU A 255 -6.31 4.97 -29.13
CA LEU A 255 -6.07 4.53 -27.76
C LEU A 255 -7.18 3.60 -27.26
N GLU A 256 -8.43 3.85 -27.69
CA GLU A 256 -9.58 3.03 -27.33
C GLU A 256 -9.45 1.61 -27.89
N ASP A 257 -9.06 1.46 -29.16
CA ASP A 257 -8.86 0.15 -29.78
C ASP A 257 -7.65 -0.56 -29.19
N ALA A 258 -6.57 0.19 -28.92
CA ALA A 258 -5.38 -0.34 -28.24
C ALA A 258 -5.73 -0.92 -26.85
N GLU A 259 -6.56 -0.22 -26.06
CA GLU A 259 -7.03 -0.70 -24.76
C GLU A 259 -7.89 -1.97 -24.90
N LYS A 260 -8.78 -2.03 -25.89
CA LYS A 260 -9.58 -3.24 -26.20
C LYS A 260 -8.69 -4.42 -26.57
N ILE A 261 -7.67 -4.21 -27.41
CA ILE A 261 -6.70 -5.23 -27.80
C ILE A 261 -5.90 -5.71 -26.58
N LYS A 262 -5.38 -4.79 -25.77
CA LYS A 262 -4.64 -5.09 -24.55
C LYS A 262 -5.45 -6.00 -23.61
N ARG A 263 -6.75 -5.75 -23.49
CA ARG A 263 -7.67 -6.56 -22.66
C ARG A 263 -8.12 -7.85 -23.29
N GLY A 264 -7.70 -8.14 -24.52
CA GLY A 264 -8.17 -9.32 -25.27
C GLY A 264 -9.63 -9.26 -25.71
N ALA A 265 -10.27 -8.09 -25.61
CA ALA A 265 -11.68 -7.89 -25.98
C ALA A 265 -11.88 -7.76 -27.52
N MET A 266 -10.80 -7.58 -28.27
CA MET A 266 -10.82 -7.43 -29.71
C MET A 266 -9.72 -8.29 -30.34
N THR A 267 -10.12 -9.33 -31.08
CA THR A 267 -9.25 -10.08 -31.96
C THR A 267 -9.29 -9.41 -33.33
N SER A 268 -8.27 -8.58 -33.61
CA SER A 268 -8.16 -7.97 -34.93
C SER A 268 -7.61 -8.98 -35.94
N ALA A 269 -8.34 -9.26 -37.00
CA ALA A 269 -7.82 -9.96 -38.17
C ALA A 269 -6.67 -9.18 -38.88
N THR A 270 -6.47 -7.92 -38.50
CA THR A 270 -5.54 -6.97 -39.14
C THR A 270 -4.14 -7.02 -38.53
N PHE A 271 -3.98 -7.43 -37.26
CA PHE A 271 -2.68 -7.44 -36.56
C PHE A 271 -2.29 -8.85 -36.13
N SER A 272 -1.03 -9.23 -36.31
CA SER A 272 -0.56 -10.52 -35.81
C SER A 272 -0.52 -10.51 -34.27
N LYS A 273 -1.06 -11.55 -33.64
CA LYS A 273 -0.98 -11.72 -32.19
C LYS A 273 0.45 -11.61 -31.68
N LYS A 274 1.41 -12.17 -32.45
CA LYS A 274 2.85 -12.08 -32.12
C LYS A 274 3.30 -10.64 -31.94
N ARG A 275 2.89 -9.71 -32.83
CA ARG A 275 3.29 -8.29 -32.74
C ARG A 275 2.70 -7.61 -31.52
N VAL A 276 1.45 -7.91 -31.17
CA VAL A 276 0.79 -7.41 -29.94
C VAL A 276 1.53 -7.92 -28.70
N ASP A 277 1.82 -9.21 -28.65
CA ASP A 277 2.52 -9.85 -27.53
C ASP A 277 3.94 -9.29 -27.34
N GLU A 278 4.66 -9.01 -28.43
CA GLU A 278 6.00 -8.39 -28.40
C GLU A 278 5.95 -6.98 -27.80
N ILE A 279 5.00 -6.14 -28.20
CA ILE A 279 4.86 -4.78 -27.67
C ILE A 279 4.55 -4.81 -26.17
N ILE A 280 3.62 -5.66 -25.75
CA ILE A 280 3.25 -5.83 -24.33
C ILE A 280 4.45 -6.31 -23.52
N ALA A 281 5.16 -7.33 -24.00
CA ALA A 281 6.31 -7.92 -23.32
C ALA A 281 7.45 -6.92 -23.14
N GLU A 282 7.73 -6.09 -24.18
CA GLU A 282 8.78 -5.06 -24.11
C GLU A 282 8.47 -4.01 -23.04
N ARG A 283 7.23 -3.51 -22.96
CA ARG A 283 6.85 -2.55 -21.91
C ARG A 283 6.88 -3.18 -20.52
N LEU A 284 6.42 -4.41 -20.37
CA LEU A 284 6.49 -5.13 -19.09
C LEU A 284 7.94 -5.33 -18.65
N LYS A 285 8.86 -5.67 -19.59
CA LYS A 285 10.29 -5.76 -19.32
C LYS A 285 10.85 -4.43 -18.82
N ASN A 286 10.44 -3.31 -19.41
CA ASN A 286 10.80 -1.97 -18.94
C ASN A 286 10.33 -1.71 -17.52
N ILE A 287 9.05 -2.02 -17.21
CA ILE A 287 8.49 -1.85 -15.86
C ILE A 287 9.28 -2.67 -14.84
N PHE A 288 9.49 -3.96 -15.12
CA PHE A 288 10.25 -4.83 -14.21
C PHE A 288 11.74 -4.48 -14.14
N GLY A 289 12.33 -3.93 -15.20
CA GLY A 289 13.69 -3.41 -15.18
C GLY A 289 13.90 -2.25 -14.21
N LEU A 290 12.90 -1.37 -14.05
CA LEU A 290 12.94 -0.31 -13.02
C LEU A 290 12.88 -0.91 -11.61
N ILE A 291 12.10 -1.96 -11.42
CA ILE A 291 12.01 -2.66 -10.13
C ILE A 291 13.32 -3.38 -9.83
N ASP A 292 13.92 -4.08 -10.80
CA ASP A 292 15.22 -4.72 -10.67
C ASP A 292 16.33 -3.74 -10.26
N ALA A 293 16.39 -2.59 -10.94
CA ALA A 293 17.32 -1.52 -10.59
C ALA A 293 17.14 -1.03 -9.15
N HIS A 294 15.89 -0.96 -8.67
CA HIS A 294 15.60 -0.59 -7.29
C HIS A 294 16.00 -1.71 -6.30
N LEU A 295 15.71 -2.99 -6.60
CA LEU A 295 16.14 -4.12 -5.78
C LEU A 295 17.66 -4.19 -5.66
N LYS A 296 18.40 -3.94 -6.75
CA LYS A 296 19.87 -3.81 -6.74
C LYS A 296 20.33 -2.68 -5.83
N LYS A 297 19.68 -1.51 -5.91
CA LYS A 297 20.00 -0.36 -5.05
C LYS A 297 19.89 -0.70 -3.56
N ILE A 298 18.87 -1.45 -3.16
CA ILE A 298 18.66 -1.89 -1.77
C ILE A 298 19.34 -3.22 -1.45
N LYS A 299 20.13 -3.80 -2.38
CA LYS A 299 20.86 -5.05 -2.26
C LYS A 299 19.94 -6.25 -1.95
N ARG A 300 18.85 -6.36 -2.69
CA ARG A 300 17.85 -7.44 -2.55
C ARG A 300 17.49 -8.11 -3.88
N ASP A 301 18.24 -7.83 -4.94
CA ASP A 301 18.15 -8.53 -6.22
C ASP A 301 18.47 -10.03 -6.05
N GLY A 302 17.60 -10.91 -6.54
CA GLY A 302 17.73 -12.36 -6.41
C GLY A 302 17.63 -12.92 -4.97
N LEU A 303 17.43 -12.08 -3.95
CA LEU A 303 17.51 -12.45 -2.52
C LEU A 303 16.16 -12.49 -1.80
N LEU A 304 15.06 -12.60 -2.52
CA LEU A 304 13.70 -12.65 -1.95
C LEU A 304 13.09 -14.05 -2.17
N PRO A 305 13.25 -15.00 -1.24
CA PRO A 305 12.85 -16.41 -1.45
C PRO A 305 11.37 -16.62 -1.74
N ALA A 306 10.47 -15.79 -1.17
CA ALA A 306 9.04 -15.86 -1.49
C ALA A 306 8.67 -15.13 -2.80
N GLY A 307 9.65 -14.51 -3.46
CA GLY A 307 9.56 -13.98 -4.82
C GLY A 307 8.69 -12.75 -5.00
N VAL A 308 8.13 -12.65 -6.19
CA VAL A 308 7.33 -11.52 -6.68
C VAL A 308 5.85 -11.88 -6.65
N ILE A 309 5.06 -11.06 -5.98
CA ILE A 309 3.60 -11.18 -5.96
C ILE A 309 3.02 -10.01 -6.75
N LEU A 310 2.39 -10.31 -7.90
CA LEU A 310 1.83 -9.32 -8.81
C LEU A 310 0.37 -9.03 -8.50
N THR A 311 -0.01 -7.75 -8.52
CA THR A 311 -1.39 -7.27 -8.37
C THR A 311 -1.63 -6.05 -9.26
N GLY A 312 -2.85 -5.53 -9.26
CA GLY A 312 -3.26 -4.41 -10.10
C GLY A 312 -3.77 -4.85 -11.48
N GLY A 313 -4.30 -3.91 -12.23
CA GLY A 313 -4.89 -4.20 -13.54
C GLY A 313 -3.89 -4.75 -14.56
N GLY A 314 -2.65 -4.25 -14.54
CA GLY A 314 -1.57 -4.71 -15.42
C GLY A 314 -1.05 -6.12 -15.09
N ALA A 315 -1.26 -6.62 -13.88
CA ALA A 315 -0.88 -7.98 -13.50
C ALA A 315 -1.74 -9.07 -14.16
N ASN A 316 -2.90 -8.70 -14.72
CA ASN A 316 -3.80 -9.64 -15.42
C ASN A 316 -3.36 -9.92 -16.86
N LEU A 317 -2.34 -9.25 -17.37
CA LEU A 317 -1.77 -9.54 -18.70
C LEU A 317 -1.07 -10.89 -18.68
N LEU A 318 -1.31 -11.70 -19.72
CA LEU A 318 -0.77 -13.05 -19.82
C LEU A 318 0.77 -13.11 -19.70
N GLN A 319 1.43 -12.10 -20.22
CA GLN A 319 2.89 -11.99 -20.22
C GLN A 319 3.48 -11.49 -18.89
N ALA A 320 2.65 -10.97 -17.95
CA ALA A 320 3.14 -10.26 -16.77
C ALA A 320 3.99 -11.13 -15.83
N VAL A 321 3.54 -12.37 -15.56
CA VAL A 321 4.24 -13.29 -14.66
C VAL A 321 5.59 -13.71 -15.25
N ASP A 322 5.62 -14.07 -16.53
CA ASP A 322 6.84 -14.50 -17.20
C ASP A 322 7.85 -13.33 -17.36
N ALA A 323 7.35 -12.14 -17.68
CA ALA A 323 8.18 -10.94 -17.75
C ALA A 323 8.81 -10.60 -16.38
N ALA A 324 8.03 -10.67 -15.29
CA ALA A 324 8.53 -10.47 -13.93
C ALA A 324 9.59 -11.52 -13.57
N LYS A 325 9.31 -12.79 -13.79
CA LYS A 325 10.21 -13.91 -13.47
C LYS A 325 11.53 -13.80 -14.21
N ASN A 326 11.48 -13.49 -15.52
CA ASN A 326 12.69 -13.43 -16.35
C ASN A 326 13.52 -12.17 -16.10
N THR A 327 12.90 -11.04 -15.72
CA THR A 327 13.61 -9.77 -15.51
C THR A 327 14.18 -9.67 -14.10
N LEU A 328 13.42 -10.15 -13.09
CA LEU A 328 13.82 -10.05 -11.68
C LEU A 328 14.59 -11.27 -11.18
N GLU A 329 14.68 -12.34 -11.99
CA GLU A 329 15.31 -13.62 -11.63
C GLU A 329 14.78 -14.20 -10.30
N LEU A 330 13.49 -13.96 -10.02
CA LEU A 330 12.78 -14.39 -8.83
C LEU A 330 11.55 -15.22 -9.21
N PRO A 331 11.09 -16.16 -8.36
CA PRO A 331 9.80 -16.79 -8.53
C PRO A 331 8.71 -15.70 -8.58
N ALA A 332 7.80 -15.76 -9.57
CA ALA A 332 6.74 -14.77 -9.71
C ALA A 332 5.37 -15.44 -9.86
N ARG A 333 4.34 -14.82 -9.27
CA ARG A 333 2.95 -15.24 -9.40
C ARG A 333 1.99 -14.06 -9.24
N THR A 334 0.80 -14.19 -9.79
CA THR A 334 -0.29 -13.25 -9.52
C THR A 334 -0.84 -13.47 -8.10
N ALA A 335 -1.16 -12.39 -7.41
CA ALA A 335 -1.79 -12.44 -6.11
C ALA A 335 -3.22 -13.02 -6.21
N ALA A 336 -3.58 -13.84 -5.24
CA ALA A 336 -4.97 -14.25 -5.03
C ALA A 336 -5.54 -13.46 -3.85
N LEU A 337 -6.71 -12.86 -4.06
CA LEU A 337 -7.43 -12.17 -2.99
C LEU A 337 -8.42 -13.14 -2.35
N GLU A 338 -8.11 -13.58 -1.13
CA GLU A 338 -8.98 -14.45 -0.35
C GLU A 338 -9.82 -13.60 0.63
N ILE A 339 -10.99 -13.17 0.18
CA ILE A 339 -11.94 -12.44 1.03
C ILE A 339 -13.22 -13.26 1.14
N GLY A 340 -13.63 -13.59 2.37
CA GLY A 340 -14.88 -14.20 2.80
C GLY A 340 -15.69 -15.02 1.77
N LYS A 341 -16.45 -16.01 2.22
CA LYS A 341 -17.13 -16.99 1.37
C LYS A 341 -18.20 -16.42 0.42
N ASN A 342 -18.64 -15.16 0.61
CA ASN A 342 -19.81 -14.58 -0.06
C ASN A 342 -19.53 -13.40 -1.01
N ILE A 343 -18.26 -13.06 -1.31
CA ILE A 343 -17.96 -11.86 -2.10
C ILE A 343 -17.73 -12.23 -3.55
N LYS A 344 -18.49 -11.57 -4.43
CA LYS A 344 -18.41 -11.73 -5.90
C LYS A 344 -17.13 -11.19 -6.53
N VAL A 345 -16.36 -10.34 -5.79
CA VAL A 345 -15.16 -9.68 -6.31
C VAL A 345 -13.94 -10.41 -5.79
N LYS A 346 -13.34 -11.25 -6.63
CA LYS A 346 -12.09 -11.98 -6.35
C LYS A 346 -10.86 -11.32 -6.96
N GLU A 347 -11.00 -10.11 -7.49
CA GLU A 347 -9.91 -9.44 -8.18
C GLU A 347 -8.92 -8.80 -7.23
N ALA A 348 -7.65 -9.15 -7.37
CA ALA A 348 -6.55 -8.58 -6.59
C ALA A 348 -6.42 -7.04 -6.77
N SER A 349 -7.03 -6.45 -7.79
CA SER A 349 -7.09 -5.00 -8.01
C SER A 349 -7.86 -4.23 -6.92
N TRP A 350 -8.61 -4.91 -6.03
CA TRP A 350 -9.31 -4.34 -4.88
C TRP A 350 -8.46 -4.34 -3.59
N ALA A 351 -7.25 -4.86 -3.67
CA ALA A 351 -6.43 -5.10 -2.49
C ALA A 351 -6.17 -3.85 -1.63
N VAL A 352 -6.03 -2.67 -2.24
CA VAL A 352 -5.83 -1.42 -1.49
C VAL A 352 -7.07 -1.09 -0.67
N ALA A 353 -8.27 -1.03 -1.27
CA ALA A 353 -9.51 -0.71 -0.57
C ALA A 353 -9.83 -1.71 0.56
N TYR A 354 -9.56 -3.00 0.34
CA TYR A 354 -9.74 -4.03 1.36
C TYR A 354 -8.67 -3.96 2.45
N GLY A 355 -7.44 -3.66 2.06
CA GLY A 355 -6.33 -3.46 3.00
C GLY A 355 -6.59 -2.29 3.96
N LEU A 356 -7.24 -1.23 3.48
CA LEU A 356 -7.69 -0.12 4.33
C LEU A 356 -8.74 -0.56 5.36
N CYS A 357 -9.66 -1.46 4.99
CA CYS A 357 -10.61 -2.02 5.94
C CYS A 357 -9.91 -2.92 6.99
N MET A 358 -8.88 -3.67 6.59
CA MET A 358 -8.06 -4.47 7.53
C MET A 358 -7.28 -3.57 8.49
N TRP A 359 -6.73 -2.48 7.98
CA TRP A 359 -6.03 -1.47 8.78
C TRP A 359 -6.95 -0.86 9.84
N GLY A 360 -8.11 -0.34 9.45
CA GLY A 360 -9.07 0.24 10.38
C GLY A 360 -9.65 -0.75 11.40
N ALA A 361 -9.64 -2.07 11.09
CA ALA A 361 -10.02 -3.10 12.07
C ALA A 361 -8.98 -3.28 13.15
N SER A 362 -7.69 -3.12 12.85
CA SER A 362 -6.61 -3.23 13.85
C SER A 362 -6.58 -2.05 14.83
N ASP A 363 -7.04 -0.86 14.43
CA ASP A 363 -7.12 0.33 15.29
C ASP A 363 -8.13 0.18 16.44
N THR A 364 -9.16 -0.61 16.27
CA THR A 364 -10.23 -0.76 17.28
C THR A 364 -9.85 -1.62 18.46
N GLU A 365 -8.85 -2.47 18.36
CA GLU A 365 -8.40 -3.30 19.47
C GLU A 365 -7.68 -2.50 20.58
N GLU A 366 -7.04 -1.38 20.26
CA GLU A 366 -6.34 -0.53 21.23
C GLU A 366 -7.25 0.45 21.99
N THR A 367 -8.34 0.91 21.38
CA THR A 367 -9.23 1.89 22.01
C THR A 367 -10.06 1.34 23.16
N SER A 368 -10.05 0.03 23.42
CA SER A 368 -10.83 -0.58 24.50
C SER A 368 -10.17 -0.51 25.89
N THR A 369 -8.90 -0.12 26.00
CA THR A 369 -8.18 -0.24 27.28
C THR A 369 -7.67 1.06 27.91
N ILE A 370 -7.48 2.15 27.17
CA ILE A 370 -7.06 3.45 27.77
C ILE A 370 -7.60 4.61 26.93
N GLY A 371 -8.48 5.41 27.54
CA GLY A 371 -8.90 6.69 26.97
C GLY A 371 -7.75 7.69 26.94
N ILE A 372 -7.80 8.57 25.90
CA ILE A 372 -7.02 9.80 25.71
C ILE A 372 -5.63 9.61 25.08
N VAL A 373 -5.50 10.05 23.89
CA VAL A 373 -4.66 10.96 23.14
C VAL A 373 -4.59 10.54 21.67
N LYS A 374 -5.29 11.31 20.86
CA LYS A 374 -5.16 11.32 19.40
C LYS A 374 -3.79 11.80 18.98
N HIS A 375 -2.95 10.92 18.45
CA HIS A 375 -1.97 11.25 17.41
C HIS A 375 -1.68 10.01 16.57
N THR A 376 -1.91 10.13 15.29
CA THR A 376 -2.00 9.21 14.16
C THR A 376 -0.71 8.42 13.82
N LYS A 377 0.21 8.19 14.77
CA LYS A 377 1.56 7.70 14.46
C LYS A 377 1.92 6.29 14.99
N HIS A 378 1.05 5.60 15.73
CA HIS A 378 1.43 4.37 16.44
C HIS A 378 0.96 3.04 15.83
N ASN A 379 0.00 3.09 14.92
CA ASN A 379 -0.74 1.87 14.53
C ASN A 379 0.05 0.88 13.67
N LEU A 380 1.03 1.34 12.90
CA LEU A 380 1.86 0.44 12.10
C LEU A 380 2.75 -0.46 12.97
N LEU A 381 3.27 0.07 14.08
CA LEU A 381 4.10 -0.68 15.02
C LEU A 381 3.30 -1.75 15.76
N THR A 382 2.10 -1.44 16.19
CA THR A 382 1.21 -2.40 16.85
C THR A 382 0.75 -3.47 15.86
N TRP A 383 0.44 -3.09 14.63
CA TRP A 383 0.12 -4.04 13.59
C TRP A 383 1.33 -4.94 13.25
N LEU A 384 2.54 -4.38 13.10
CA LEU A 384 3.76 -5.17 12.91
C LEU A 384 4.00 -6.11 14.11
N SER A 385 3.63 -5.71 15.33
CA SER A 385 3.77 -6.55 16.52
C SER A 385 2.90 -7.80 16.49
N GLN A 386 1.78 -7.81 15.78
CA GLN A 386 0.96 -9.00 15.57
C GLN A 386 1.64 -10.04 14.66
N PHE A 387 2.73 -9.65 13.97
CA PHE A 387 3.49 -10.50 13.04
C PHE A 387 4.90 -10.83 13.54
N LEU A 388 5.35 -10.19 14.61
CA LEU A 388 6.57 -10.58 15.30
C LEU A 388 6.30 -11.85 16.15
N PRO A 389 7.27 -12.74 16.30
CA PRO A 389 7.15 -13.97 17.07
C PRO A 389 6.87 -13.71 18.52
#